data_53da8e772c51d41ded47b23cb08dc6e3
#
_entry.id   53da8e772c51d41ded47b23cb08dc6e3
#
_cell.length_a   1.000
_cell.length_b   1.000
_cell.length_c   1.000
_cell.angle_alpha   90.00
_cell.angle_beta   90.00
_cell.angle_gamma   90.00
#
_symmetry.space_group_name_H-M   'P 1'
#
loop_
_entity.id
_entity.type
_entity.pdbx_description
1 polymer ?
#
loop_
_entity_poly.entity_id
_entity_poly.type
_entity_poly.pdbx_seq_one_letter_code
_entity_poly.pdbx_strand_id
1 'polypeptide(L)'
;MALLQITEPGQAVDPHQRKRAAGIDLGTTNSLIASVRAGVAETLADEQGRHMLPSVVRYTSSGIIVGDEALTEAVNDSMNTIVSVKRLMGRGIKDVATLGDQLPYRFSASEGGMPRIETVSGNVTPVEVSAEILRTLVDRASATLAGDLDGVVITVPAYFDDAQRQATKDAAQLAGVNVLRLLNEPTAAAIAYGLDSGSEGVIAVYDLGGGTFDISLLRLRKGVFEVLATGGDSALGGDDFDRAIAAWIVEQSGYVKPLASEQLRGLLMASRSIKESLTDNAKVDIDFDRDGVQFKGILDRTTFDDLVAPLVDASIKACLRAVRDAGIELGEIHNVVLVGGSTRVPQVIAKVAEYFGKTPLNNMDPDKVVAVGAAVQANVLVGNKPDDEMLLLDVLPLSLGLETVGGLAEKVISRNTAIPAVRAQEFTTYKDGQTAMLIHVLQGERELVTDCRSLARFELTGIPPMVAGAAKIEVMFNVDADGLLSVSARETSTGTQAGVEVKPSYGLTDKEITSMLQASFEHATGDANRRSLMEARVESGRVVEALGNALAEDGAALLTESDIQALQQAIEELGRVSEGEDHLAISEGTELLGRASEEFASLRMDAAVRKALAGRNIAE
;
A
#
# COMPACT_ATOMS: atom_id res chain seq x y z
N MET A 1 0.32 -31.30 32.81
CA MET A 1 -0.67 -30.36 33.38
C MET A 1 0.11 -29.13 33.81
N ALA A 2 0.01 -28.05 33.06
CA ALA A 2 0.56 -26.76 33.48
C ALA A 2 -0.29 -26.26 34.65
N LEU A 3 0.37 -25.92 35.75
CA LEU A 3 -0.30 -25.28 36.90
C LEU A 3 -0.70 -23.87 36.47
N LEU A 4 -2.00 -23.61 36.47
CA LEU A 4 -2.56 -22.28 36.23
C LEU A 4 -2.13 -21.38 37.40
N GLN A 5 -1.41 -20.31 37.10
CA GLN A 5 -1.04 -19.30 38.08
C GLN A 5 -2.23 -18.37 38.33
N ILE A 6 -2.52 -18.15 39.60
CA ILE A 6 -3.52 -17.16 40.05
C ILE A 6 -2.79 -15.82 40.17
N THR A 7 -3.31 -14.78 39.56
CA THR A 7 -2.79 -13.41 39.64
C THR A 7 -2.80 -12.89 41.08
N GLU A 8 -1.79 -12.10 41.44
CA GLU A 8 -1.76 -11.44 42.76
C GLU A 8 -2.90 -10.40 42.88
N PRO A 9 -3.38 -10.15 44.12
CA PRO A 9 -4.40 -9.13 44.35
C PRO A 9 -3.93 -7.76 43.85
N GLY A 10 -4.73 -7.16 42.94
CA GLY A 10 -4.44 -5.88 42.30
C GLY A 10 -3.76 -5.95 40.91
N GLN A 11 -3.36 -7.14 40.45
CA GLN A 11 -2.80 -7.34 39.09
C GLN A 11 -3.86 -7.76 38.07
N ALA A 12 -5.03 -8.20 38.48
CA ALA A 12 -6.14 -8.47 37.57
C ALA A 12 -7.11 -7.27 37.56
N VAL A 13 -7.41 -6.74 36.41
CA VAL A 13 -8.48 -5.74 36.24
C VAL A 13 -9.80 -6.40 36.67
N ASP A 14 -10.57 -5.67 37.49
CA ASP A 14 -11.89 -6.11 37.91
C ASP A 14 -12.72 -6.56 36.70
N PRO A 15 -13.34 -7.74 36.68
CA PRO A 15 -14.10 -8.25 35.53
C PRO A 15 -15.15 -7.29 35.00
N HIS A 16 -15.68 -6.42 35.84
CA HIS A 16 -16.64 -5.36 35.46
C HIS A 16 -15.99 -4.12 34.83
N GLN A 17 -14.67 -3.99 34.90
CA GLN A 17 -13.91 -2.89 34.25
C GLN A 17 -13.20 -3.33 32.98
N ARG A 18 -13.26 -4.63 32.64
CA ARG A 18 -12.61 -5.14 31.43
C ARG A 18 -13.33 -4.64 30.19
N LYS A 19 -12.61 -3.90 29.34
CA LYS A 19 -13.11 -3.41 28.07
C LYS A 19 -13.27 -4.55 27.06
N ARG A 20 -14.33 -4.46 26.25
CA ARG A 20 -14.61 -5.45 25.20
C ARG A 20 -13.92 -5.03 23.91
N ALA A 21 -12.94 -5.78 23.51
CA ALA A 21 -12.24 -5.54 22.24
C ALA A 21 -12.21 -6.80 21.41
N ALA A 22 -12.19 -6.62 20.09
CA ALA A 22 -12.13 -7.73 19.14
C ALA A 22 -11.11 -7.48 18.05
N GLY A 23 -10.55 -8.56 17.50
CA GLY A 23 -9.78 -8.55 16.28
C GLY A 23 -10.63 -9.08 15.13
N ILE A 24 -10.62 -8.39 14.01
CA ILE A 24 -11.35 -8.77 12.80
C ILE A 24 -10.35 -9.05 11.70
N ASP A 25 -10.42 -10.24 11.14
CA ASP A 25 -9.82 -10.57 9.86
C ASP A 25 -10.87 -10.37 8.77
N LEU A 26 -10.74 -9.27 8.01
CA LEU A 26 -11.62 -8.96 6.87
C LEU A 26 -11.05 -9.60 5.61
N GLY A 27 -11.31 -10.87 5.40
CA GLY A 27 -10.76 -11.64 4.28
C GLY A 27 -11.52 -11.47 2.96
N THR A 28 -10.86 -11.82 1.84
CA THR A 28 -11.48 -11.79 0.50
C THR A 28 -12.61 -12.80 0.36
N THR A 29 -12.42 -13.99 0.90
CA THR A 29 -13.37 -15.11 0.80
C THR A 29 -14.18 -15.29 2.07
N ASN A 30 -13.49 -15.33 3.21
CA ASN A 30 -14.09 -15.49 4.53
C ASN A 30 -13.55 -14.42 5.46
N SER A 31 -14.37 -13.98 6.38
CA SER A 31 -14.00 -13.05 7.44
C SER A 31 -14.23 -13.68 8.81
N LEU A 32 -13.42 -13.33 9.77
CA LEU A 32 -13.47 -13.86 11.14
C LEU A 32 -13.40 -12.73 12.15
N ILE A 33 -14.01 -12.98 13.32
CA ILE A 33 -13.84 -12.12 14.49
C ILE A 33 -13.37 -12.96 15.67
N ALA A 34 -12.43 -12.43 16.43
CA ALA A 34 -11.86 -13.07 17.61
C ALA A 34 -11.80 -12.10 18.79
N SER A 35 -11.79 -12.62 19.99
CA SER A 35 -11.60 -11.82 21.21
C SER A 35 -10.82 -12.61 22.26
N VAL A 36 -10.21 -11.89 23.20
CA VAL A 36 -9.53 -12.51 24.35
C VAL A 36 -10.54 -12.76 25.47
N ARG A 37 -10.78 -14.02 25.77
CA ARG A 37 -11.67 -14.48 26.84
C ARG A 37 -10.89 -15.32 27.84
N ALA A 38 -11.02 -15.01 29.11
CA ALA A 38 -10.29 -15.71 30.20
C ALA A 38 -8.76 -15.85 29.92
N GLY A 39 -8.14 -14.85 29.27
CA GLY A 39 -6.71 -14.86 28.95
C GLY A 39 -6.34 -15.59 27.67
N VAL A 40 -7.29 -16.21 26.97
CA VAL A 40 -7.07 -16.93 25.71
C VAL A 40 -7.75 -16.18 24.57
N ALA A 41 -7.00 -15.95 23.47
CA ALA A 41 -7.55 -15.40 22.25
C ALA A 41 -8.20 -16.51 21.43
N GLU A 42 -9.46 -16.34 21.08
CA GLU A 42 -10.25 -17.33 20.33
C GLU A 42 -11.20 -16.65 19.34
N THR A 43 -11.45 -17.30 18.20
CA THR A 43 -12.46 -16.85 17.25
C THR A 43 -13.86 -17.07 17.80
N LEU A 44 -14.77 -16.12 17.49
CA LEU A 44 -16.15 -16.16 17.97
C LEU A 44 -17.06 -16.82 16.93
N ALA A 45 -17.78 -17.85 17.35
CA ALA A 45 -18.73 -18.57 16.50
C ALA A 45 -20.08 -17.86 16.43
N ASP A 46 -20.83 -18.12 15.35
CA ASP A 46 -22.24 -17.77 15.25
C ASP A 46 -23.14 -18.76 16.05
N GLU A 47 -24.44 -18.57 16.01
CA GLU A 47 -25.43 -19.43 16.69
C GLU A 47 -25.41 -20.88 16.22
N GLN A 48 -24.88 -21.15 15.01
CA GLN A 48 -24.73 -22.49 14.44
C GLN A 48 -23.33 -23.10 14.73
N GLY A 49 -22.48 -22.42 15.49
CA GLY A 49 -21.13 -22.86 15.84
C GLY A 49 -20.09 -22.65 14.74
N ARG A 50 -20.39 -21.85 13.71
CA ARG A 50 -19.47 -21.56 12.61
C ARG A 50 -18.62 -20.32 12.93
N HIS A 51 -17.31 -20.44 12.83
CA HIS A 51 -16.37 -19.35 13.10
C HIS A 51 -16.19 -18.42 11.89
N MET A 52 -16.11 -19.00 10.70
CA MET A 52 -15.96 -18.24 9.45
C MET A 52 -17.30 -17.64 9.01
N LEU A 53 -17.25 -16.41 8.51
CA LEU A 53 -18.35 -15.75 7.81
C LEU A 53 -17.94 -15.60 6.35
N PRO A 54 -18.60 -16.21 5.38
CA PRO A 54 -18.36 -15.93 3.98
C PRO A 54 -18.47 -14.42 3.70
N SER A 55 -17.44 -13.84 3.07
CA SER A 55 -17.38 -12.41 2.70
C SER A 55 -18.29 -12.15 1.48
N VAL A 56 -19.58 -12.47 1.62
CA VAL A 56 -20.59 -12.42 0.58
C VAL A 56 -21.78 -11.63 1.06
N VAL A 57 -22.23 -10.68 0.23
CA VAL A 57 -23.37 -9.81 0.52
C VAL A 57 -24.36 -9.85 -0.64
N ARG A 58 -25.60 -10.20 -0.37
CA ARG A 58 -26.69 -10.19 -1.34
C ARG A 58 -27.66 -9.06 -1.06
N TYR A 59 -27.92 -8.26 -2.07
CA TYR A 59 -28.90 -7.18 -2.05
C TYR A 59 -30.22 -7.68 -2.63
N THR A 60 -31.31 -7.50 -1.88
CA THR A 60 -32.67 -7.89 -2.29
C THR A 60 -33.61 -6.71 -2.15
N SER A 61 -34.77 -6.75 -2.77
CA SER A 61 -35.79 -5.72 -2.61
C SER A 61 -36.32 -5.57 -1.17
N SER A 62 -36.09 -6.57 -0.30
CA SER A 62 -36.56 -6.61 1.09
C SER A 62 -35.47 -6.36 2.11
N GLY A 63 -34.20 -6.31 1.71
CA GLY A 63 -33.08 -6.10 2.63
C GLY A 63 -31.76 -6.70 2.15
N ILE A 64 -30.76 -6.71 3.04
CA ILE A 64 -29.41 -7.19 2.80
C ILE A 64 -29.22 -8.51 3.53
N ILE A 65 -28.60 -9.48 2.88
CA ILE A 65 -28.27 -10.80 3.42
C ILE A 65 -26.76 -10.98 3.36
N VAL A 66 -26.13 -11.44 4.45
CA VAL A 66 -24.68 -11.59 4.54
C VAL A 66 -24.32 -13.04 4.91
N GLY A 67 -23.22 -13.53 4.35
CA GLY A 67 -22.63 -14.82 4.71
C GLY A 67 -23.23 -16.01 3.94
N ASP A 68 -23.46 -17.13 4.64
CA ASP A 68 -23.81 -18.41 4.02
C ASP A 68 -25.12 -18.39 3.23
N GLU A 69 -26.14 -17.69 3.73
CA GLU A 69 -27.39 -17.56 3.02
C GLU A 69 -27.21 -16.79 1.70
N ALA A 70 -26.39 -15.73 1.70
CA ALA A 70 -26.04 -15.00 0.49
C ALA A 70 -25.23 -15.87 -0.47
N LEU A 71 -24.28 -16.66 0.05
CA LEU A 71 -23.44 -17.56 -0.75
C LEU A 71 -24.27 -18.61 -1.48
N THR A 72 -25.28 -19.18 -0.83
CA THR A 72 -26.19 -20.19 -1.42
C THR A 72 -26.86 -19.66 -2.69
N GLU A 73 -27.22 -18.39 -2.71
CA GLU A 73 -27.89 -17.74 -3.84
C GLU A 73 -26.94 -17.09 -4.86
N ALA A 74 -25.63 -17.13 -4.61
CA ALA A 74 -24.63 -16.44 -5.43
C ALA A 74 -24.62 -16.87 -6.90
N VAL A 75 -25.08 -18.09 -7.19
CA VAL A 75 -25.19 -18.61 -8.55
C VAL A 75 -26.49 -18.19 -9.23
N ASN A 76 -27.61 -18.23 -8.48
CA ASN A 76 -28.93 -17.96 -9.03
C ASN A 76 -29.19 -16.44 -9.17
N ASP A 77 -28.53 -15.64 -8.36
CA ASP A 77 -28.67 -14.18 -8.31
C ASP A 77 -27.30 -13.49 -8.31
N SER A 78 -26.49 -13.84 -9.29
CA SER A 78 -25.08 -13.41 -9.39
C SER A 78 -24.88 -11.90 -9.51
N MET A 79 -25.85 -11.18 -10.08
CA MET A 79 -25.79 -9.71 -10.25
C MET A 79 -26.04 -8.95 -8.95
N ASN A 80 -26.78 -9.52 -8.01
CA ASN A 80 -27.12 -8.89 -6.74
C ASN A 80 -26.33 -9.49 -5.56
N THR A 81 -25.54 -10.54 -5.80
CA THR A 81 -24.74 -11.23 -4.78
C THR A 81 -23.27 -10.95 -5.00
N ILE A 82 -22.71 -10.09 -4.16
CA ILE A 82 -21.34 -9.59 -4.30
C ILE A 82 -20.40 -10.47 -3.48
N VAL A 83 -19.37 -11.00 -4.14
CA VAL A 83 -18.28 -11.80 -3.55
C VAL A 83 -16.93 -11.15 -3.82
N SER A 84 -15.91 -11.51 -3.05
CA SER A 84 -14.51 -11.06 -3.21
C SER A 84 -14.37 -9.53 -3.27
N VAL A 85 -15.24 -8.80 -2.57
CA VAL A 85 -15.31 -7.32 -2.60
C VAL A 85 -14.02 -6.66 -2.15
N LYS A 86 -13.22 -7.30 -1.28
CA LYS A 86 -11.94 -6.80 -0.80
C LYS A 86 -10.98 -6.45 -1.96
N ARG A 87 -11.05 -7.16 -3.08
CA ARG A 87 -10.27 -6.88 -4.29
C ARG A 87 -10.62 -5.55 -4.96
N LEU A 88 -11.80 -4.99 -4.66
CA LEU A 88 -12.30 -3.72 -5.23
C LEU A 88 -12.10 -2.53 -4.29
N MET A 89 -11.67 -2.78 -3.05
CA MET A 89 -11.46 -1.75 -2.03
C MET A 89 -10.35 -0.79 -2.45
N GLY A 90 -10.60 0.52 -2.33
CA GLY A 90 -9.63 1.57 -2.64
C GLY A 90 -9.25 1.70 -4.12
N ARG A 91 -9.91 0.96 -5.03
CA ARG A 91 -9.61 0.96 -6.46
C ARG A 91 -10.53 1.88 -7.26
N GLY A 92 -10.02 2.43 -8.36
CA GLY A 92 -10.80 3.19 -9.32
C GLY A 92 -11.47 2.33 -10.39
N ILE A 93 -12.42 2.89 -11.12
CA ILE A 93 -13.15 2.18 -12.20
C ILE A 93 -12.20 1.66 -13.31
N LYS A 94 -11.07 2.35 -13.55
CA LYS A 94 -10.08 1.92 -14.53
C LYS A 94 -9.31 0.68 -14.08
N ASP A 95 -9.06 0.58 -12.77
CA ASP A 95 -8.32 -0.52 -12.17
C ASP A 95 -9.18 -1.79 -12.13
N VAL A 96 -10.51 -1.63 -12.00
CA VAL A 96 -11.46 -2.74 -12.08
C VAL A 96 -11.39 -3.46 -13.44
N ALA A 97 -11.16 -2.72 -14.53
CA ALA A 97 -10.98 -3.30 -15.86
C ALA A 97 -9.73 -4.20 -15.95
N THR A 98 -8.69 -3.94 -15.13
CA THR A 98 -7.47 -4.78 -15.08
C THR A 98 -7.67 -6.09 -14.32
N LEU A 99 -8.70 -6.18 -13.47
CA LEU A 99 -9.09 -7.42 -12.78
C LEU A 99 -9.76 -8.45 -13.71
N GLY A 100 -9.90 -8.10 -14.98
CA GLY A 100 -10.35 -8.94 -16.09
C GLY A 100 -11.85 -8.83 -16.37
N ASP A 101 -12.24 -9.12 -17.63
CA ASP A 101 -13.63 -9.13 -18.14
C ASP A 101 -14.55 -10.19 -17.45
N GLN A 102 -14.10 -10.76 -16.34
CA GLN A 102 -14.70 -11.94 -15.70
C GLN A 102 -15.48 -11.63 -14.41
N LEU A 103 -15.63 -10.34 -14.07
CA LEU A 103 -16.50 -10.00 -12.93
C LEU A 103 -17.97 -9.99 -13.40
N PRO A 104 -18.88 -10.71 -12.72
CA PRO A 104 -20.28 -10.83 -13.14
C PRO A 104 -21.09 -9.56 -12.90
N TYR A 105 -20.48 -8.48 -12.43
CA TYR A 105 -21.14 -7.24 -12.05
C TYR A 105 -21.16 -6.22 -13.17
N ARG A 106 -22.17 -5.34 -13.15
CA ARG A 106 -22.16 -4.11 -13.91
C ARG A 106 -21.63 -2.99 -13.03
N PHE A 107 -20.70 -2.21 -13.59
CA PHE A 107 -20.10 -1.11 -12.89
C PHE A 107 -20.51 0.23 -13.51
N SER A 108 -20.81 1.19 -12.66
CA SER A 108 -20.95 2.59 -13.02
C SER A 108 -19.87 3.43 -12.33
N ALA A 109 -19.44 4.50 -12.97
CA ALA A 109 -18.48 5.44 -12.37
C ALA A 109 -19.21 6.47 -11.50
N SER A 110 -18.66 6.80 -10.33
CA SER A 110 -19.02 7.98 -9.56
C SER A 110 -18.25 9.21 -10.06
N GLU A 111 -18.67 10.42 -9.68
CA GLU A 111 -17.91 11.65 -9.95
C GLU A 111 -16.47 11.61 -9.40
N GLY A 112 -16.22 10.83 -8.32
CA GLY A 112 -14.90 10.59 -7.75
C GLY A 112 -14.12 9.42 -8.36
N GLY A 113 -14.64 8.75 -9.42
CA GLY A 113 -13.98 7.61 -10.09
C GLY A 113 -14.04 6.29 -9.33
N MET A 114 -14.66 6.24 -8.14
CA MET A 114 -14.88 5.01 -7.38
C MET A 114 -15.87 4.10 -8.12
N PRO A 115 -15.63 2.78 -8.25
CA PRO A 115 -16.56 1.86 -8.88
C PRO A 115 -17.83 1.72 -8.03
N ARG A 116 -18.97 1.74 -8.69
CA ARG A 116 -20.26 1.42 -8.09
C ARG A 116 -20.82 0.18 -8.77
N ILE A 117 -21.24 -0.78 -7.97
CA ILE A 117 -21.83 -2.04 -8.41
C ILE A 117 -23.35 -1.84 -8.49
N GLU A 118 -23.93 -2.12 -9.65
CA GLU A 118 -25.37 -2.04 -9.85
C GLU A 118 -26.07 -3.26 -9.22
N THR A 119 -27.04 -3.03 -8.34
CA THR A 119 -27.84 -4.06 -7.69
C THR A 119 -29.32 -3.69 -7.75
N VAL A 120 -30.19 -4.63 -7.39
CA VAL A 120 -31.65 -4.40 -7.29
C VAL A 120 -32.01 -3.34 -6.25
N SER A 121 -31.17 -3.13 -5.24
CA SER A 121 -31.35 -2.11 -4.19
C SER A 121 -30.71 -0.75 -4.53
N GLY A 122 -30.15 -0.63 -5.72
CA GLY A 122 -29.41 0.56 -6.17
C GLY A 122 -27.92 0.30 -6.37
N ASN A 123 -27.17 1.38 -6.57
CA ASN A 123 -25.74 1.31 -6.77
C ASN A 123 -25.00 1.32 -5.44
N VAL A 124 -24.18 0.33 -5.17
CA VAL A 124 -23.39 0.18 -3.94
C VAL A 124 -21.90 0.24 -4.22
N THR A 125 -21.13 0.77 -3.28
CA THR A 125 -19.66 0.82 -3.34
C THR A 125 -19.05 -0.39 -2.65
N PRO A 126 -17.79 -0.76 -2.97
CA PRO A 126 -17.07 -1.80 -2.24
C PRO A 126 -16.97 -1.50 -0.73
N VAL A 127 -16.91 -0.22 -0.35
CA VAL A 127 -16.87 0.23 1.05
C VAL A 127 -18.17 -0.10 1.76
N GLU A 128 -19.34 0.19 1.14
CA GLU A 128 -20.65 -0.15 1.70
C GLU A 128 -20.84 -1.66 1.85
N VAL A 129 -20.42 -2.44 0.86
CA VAL A 129 -20.49 -3.91 0.92
C VAL A 129 -19.62 -4.45 2.06
N SER A 130 -18.40 -3.93 2.24
CA SER A 130 -17.51 -4.33 3.33
C SER A 130 -18.06 -3.93 4.70
N ALA A 131 -18.76 -2.79 4.78
CA ALA A 131 -19.42 -2.35 6.01
C ALA A 131 -20.50 -3.34 6.48
N GLU A 132 -21.24 -3.97 5.57
CA GLU A 132 -22.24 -4.99 5.95
C GLU A 132 -21.59 -6.25 6.55
N ILE A 133 -20.44 -6.67 6.00
CA ILE A 133 -19.67 -7.80 6.55
C ILE A 133 -19.18 -7.45 7.95
N LEU A 134 -18.58 -6.26 8.12
CA LEU A 134 -18.07 -5.79 9.43
C LEU A 134 -19.20 -5.69 10.45
N ARG A 135 -20.36 -5.13 10.09
CA ARG A 135 -21.53 -5.03 10.98
C ARG A 135 -21.96 -6.41 11.47
N THR A 136 -22.09 -7.39 10.57
CA THR A 136 -22.46 -8.76 10.92
C THR A 136 -21.49 -9.40 11.91
N LEU A 137 -20.16 -9.18 11.74
CA LEU A 137 -19.16 -9.69 12.66
C LEU A 137 -19.20 -9.00 14.03
N VAL A 138 -19.42 -7.69 14.05
CA VAL A 138 -19.51 -6.91 15.31
C VAL A 138 -20.77 -7.29 16.08
N ASP A 139 -21.90 -7.48 15.41
CA ASP A 139 -23.13 -7.93 16.04
C ASP A 139 -22.94 -9.32 16.68
N ARG A 140 -22.25 -10.23 15.96
CA ARG A 140 -21.86 -11.56 16.51
C ARG A 140 -21.00 -11.42 17.78
N ALA A 141 -20.01 -10.54 17.76
CA ALA A 141 -19.15 -10.33 18.90
C ALA A 141 -19.89 -9.68 20.08
N SER A 142 -20.71 -8.68 19.81
CA SER A 142 -21.54 -7.99 20.84
C SER A 142 -22.50 -8.96 21.52
N ALA A 143 -23.13 -9.86 20.75
CA ALA A 143 -23.97 -10.92 21.30
C ALA A 143 -23.17 -11.90 22.16
N THR A 144 -22.02 -12.38 21.67
CA THR A 144 -21.16 -13.35 22.38
C THR A 144 -20.53 -12.77 23.64
N LEU A 145 -20.14 -11.49 23.62
CA LEU A 145 -19.48 -10.80 24.74
C LEU A 145 -20.48 -10.09 25.66
N ALA A 146 -21.78 -10.22 25.37
CA ALA A 146 -22.89 -9.62 26.13
C ALA A 146 -22.76 -8.10 26.31
N GLY A 147 -22.48 -7.38 25.23
CA GLY A 147 -22.44 -5.91 25.19
C GLY A 147 -21.58 -5.36 24.06
N ASP A 148 -21.68 -4.05 23.85
CA ASP A 148 -21.01 -3.34 22.77
C ASP A 148 -19.48 -3.41 22.90
N LEU A 149 -18.78 -3.34 21.77
CA LEU A 149 -17.33 -3.32 21.72
C LEU A 149 -16.82 -1.89 21.97
N ASP A 150 -15.81 -1.76 22.83
CA ASP A 150 -15.08 -0.49 23.04
C ASP A 150 -14.23 -0.15 21.79
N GLY A 151 -13.83 -1.16 21.02
CA GLY A 151 -13.15 -0.99 19.75
C GLY A 151 -12.65 -2.29 19.15
N VAL A 152 -12.19 -2.19 17.90
CA VAL A 152 -11.68 -3.32 17.13
C VAL A 152 -10.34 -3.02 16.48
N VAL A 153 -9.52 -4.06 16.30
CA VAL A 153 -8.40 -4.07 15.37
C VAL A 153 -8.86 -4.80 14.11
N ILE A 154 -8.71 -4.18 12.95
CA ILE A 154 -9.05 -4.79 11.67
C ILE A 154 -7.77 -5.08 10.90
N THR A 155 -7.64 -6.28 10.33
CA THR A 155 -6.46 -6.64 9.57
C THR A 155 -6.59 -6.25 8.11
N VAL A 156 -5.45 -5.91 7.53
CA VAL A 156 -5.30 -5.56 6.12
C VAL A 156 -4.05 -6.26 5.56
N PRO A 157 -4.01 -6.60 4.27
CA PRO A 157 -2.79 -7.08 3.62
C PRO A 157 -1.64 -6.08 3.82
N ALA A 158 -0.42 -6.57 3.97
CA ALA A 158 0.76 -5.72 4.14
C ALA A 158 0.98 -4.78 2.93
N TYR A 159 0.53 -5.21 1.76
CA TYR A 159 0.62 -4.49 0.49
C TYR A 159 -0.51 -3.46 0.27
N PHE A 160 -1.49 -3.38 1.15
CA PHE A 160 -2.51 -2.34 1.02
C PHE A 160 -1.88 -0.97 1.05
N ASP A 161 -2.18 -0.18 0.02
CA ASP A 161 -1.82 1.23 -0.04
C ASP A 161 -2.75 2.10 0.81
N ASP A 162 -2.46 3.40 0.85
CA ASP A 162 -3.22 4.36 1.66
C ASP A 162 -4.71 4.42 1.28
N ALA A 163 -5.06 4.25 -0.02
CA ALA A 163 -6.45 4.26 -0.46
C ALA A 163 -7.22 3.03 0.03
N GLN A 164 -6.59 1.86 -0.01
CA GLN A 164 -7.18 0.61 0.44
C GLN A 164 -7.32 0.59 1.97
N ARG A 165 -6.32 1.12 2.70
CA ARG A 165 -6.37 1.30 4.16
C ARG A 165 -7.46 2.28 4.57
N GLN A 166 -7.55 3.43 3.90
CA GLN A 166 -8.61 4.41 4.15
C GLN A 166 -9.99 3.83 3.85
N ALA A 167 -10.16 3.13 2.73
CA ALA A 167 -11.42 2.48 2.39
C ALA A 167 -11.85 1.44 3.46
N THR A 168 -10.89 0.75 4.08
CA THR A 168 -11.17 -0.18 5.19
C THR A 168 -11.63 0.56 6.44
N LYS A 169 -11.01 1.71 6.79
CA LYS A 169 -11.47 2.58 7.88
C LYS A 169 -12.86 3.15 7.60
N ASP A 170 -13.11 3.61 6.37
CA ASP A 170 -14.41 4.15 5.96
C ASP A 170 -15.51 3.08 6.07
N ALA A 171 -15.22 1.83 5.68
CA ALA A 171 -16.15 0.71 5.84
C ALA A 171 -16.48 0.45 7.32
N ALA A 172 -15.49 0.49 8.18
CA ALA A 172 -15.69 0.34 9.62
C ALA A 172 -16.50 1.49 10.21
N GLN A 173 -16.25 2.72 9.78
CA GLN A 173 -17.02 3.89 10.20
C GLN A 173 -18.48 3.78 9.76
N LEU A 174 -18.74 3.33 8.53
CA LEU A 174 -20.11 3.06 8.03
C LEU A 174 -20.79 1.93 8.81
N ALA A 175 -20.02 0.96 9.30
CA ALA A 175 -20.53 -0.09 10.18
C ALA A 175 -20.78 0.38 11.62
N GLY A 176 -20.39 1.61 11.96
CA GLY A 176 -20.52 2.17 13.32
C GLY A 176 -19.48 1.65 14.31
N VAL A 177 -18.32 1.20 13.82
CA VAL A 177 -17.29 0.51 14.60
C VAL A 177 -16.13 1.46 14.93
N ASN A 178 -15.70 1.47 16.19
CA ASN A 178 -14.50 2.20 16.62
C ASN A 178 -13.24 1.40 16.27
N VAL A 179 -12.48 1.87 15.27
CA VAL A 179 -11.21 1.24 14.87
C VAL A 179 -10.09 1.73 15.78
N LEU A 180 -9.53 0.82 16.58
CA LEU A 180 -8.37 1.08 17.43
C LEU A 180 -7.09 1.16 16.58
N ARG A 181 -6.98 0.29 15.58
CA ARG A 181 -5.84 0.19 14.67
C ARG A 181 -6.18 -0.65 13.45
N LEU A 182 -5.57 -0.31 12.30
CA LEU A 182 -5.37 -1.25 11.21
C LEU A 182 -4.06 -2.01 11.44
N LEU A 183 -4.09 -3.32 11.29
CA LEU A 183 -2.95 -4.20 11.54
C LEU A 183 -2.68 -5.04 10.30
N ASN A 184 -1.42 -5.13 9.88
CA ASN A 184 -1.09 -5.99 8.74
C ASN A 184 -1.31 -7.47 9.08
N GLU A 185 -1.92 -8.23 8.17
CA GLU A 185 -2.23 -9.67 8.32
C GLU A 185 -1.02 -10.49 8.76
N PRO A 186 0.17 -10.37 8.10
CA PRO A 186 1.35 -11.11 8.52
C PRO A 186 1.85 -10.71 9.91
N THR A 187 1.68 -9.46 10.30
CA THR A 187 2.02 -9.00 11.65
C THR A 187 1.07 -9.59 12.69
N ALA A 188 -0.22 -9.64 12.40
CA ALA A 188 -1.20 -10.32 13.24
C ALA A 188 -0.86 -11.81 13.41
N ALA A 189 -0.53 -12.49 12.31
CA ALA A 189 -0.10 -13.88 12.36
C ALA A 189 1.15 -14.07 13.24
N ALA A 190 2.16 -13.22 13.09
CA ALA A 190 3.37 -13.27 13.91
C ALA A 190 3.09 -13.07 15.40
N ILE A 191 2.18 -12.17 15.76
CA ILE A 191 1.72 -11.97 17.14
C ILE A 191 1.13 -13.26 17.70
N ALA A 192 0.27 -13.94 16.94
CA ALA A 192 -0.34 -15.19 17.37
C ALA A 192 0.72 -16.29 17.63
N TYR A 193 1.68 -16.44 16.72
CA TYR A 193 2.76 -17.44 16.82
C TYR A 193 3.85 -17.06 17.84
N GLY A 194 4.20 -15.80 17.97
CA GLY A 194 5.30 -15.33 18.81
C GLY A 194 5.03 -15.45 20.31
N LEU A 195 3.77 -15.40 20.69
CA LEU A 195 3.36 -15.51 22.09
C LEU A 195 3.54 -16.94 22.63
N ASP A 196 3.44 -17.94 21.78
CA ASP A 196 3.52 -19.34 22.19
C ASP A 196 4.95 -19.89 22.18
N SER A 197 5.88 -19.29 21.42
CA SER A 197 7.20 -19.90 21.19
C SER A 197 8.35 -19.28 22.00
N GLY A 198 8.22 -18.03 22.47
CA GLY A 198 9.31 -17.31 23.15
C GLY A 198 10.59 -17.22 22.31
N SER A 199 10.50 -17.51 21.01
CA SER A 199 11.64 -17.61 20.10
C SER A 199 12.02 -16.22 19.56
N GLU A 200 13.30 -15.86 19.69
CA GLU A 200 13.90 -14.71 19.00
C GLU A 200 14.42 -15.16 17.64
N GLY A 201 14.36 -14.28 16.62
CA GLY A 201 14.93 -14.56 15.31
C GLY A 201 14.12 -13.93 14.15
N VAL A 202 14.48 -14.29 12.93
CA VAL A 202 13.76 -13.86 11.73
C VAL A 202 12.71 -14.91 11.36
N ILE A 203 11.49 -14.45 11.11
CA ILE A 203 10.35 -15.27 10.69
C ILE A 203 9.89 -14.78 9.32
N ALA A 204 9.66 -15.71 8.41
CA ALA A 204 8.96 -15.44 7.16
C ALA A 204 7.49 -15.82 7.35
N VAL A 205 6.57 -14.89 7.12
CA VAL A 205 5.13 -15.14 7.08
C VAL A 205 4.71 -15.14 5.62
N TYR A 206 4.32 -16.32 5.14
CA TYR A 206 3.83 -16.56 3.79
C TYR A 206 2.31 -16.68 3.86
N ASP A 207 1.61 -15.63 3.45
CA ASP A 207 0.15 -15.56 3.48
C ASP A 207 -0.41 -15.67 2.07
N LEU A 208 -1.07 -16.80 1.76
CA LEU A 208 -1.76 -17.03 0.51
C LEU A 208 -3.24 -17.26 0.79
N GLY A 209 -3.98 -16.17 0.69
CA GLY A 209 -5.42 -16.14 0.91
C GLY A 209 -6.24 -16.55 -0.32
N GLY A 210 -7.53 -16.22 -0.32
CA GLY A 210 -8.40 -16.43 -1.48
C GLY A 210 -8.11 -15.49 -2.63
N GLY A 211 -7.68 -14.26 -2.35
CA GLY A 211 -7.53 -13.21 -3.36
C GLY A 211 -6.18 -12.52 -3.39
N THR A 212 -5.36 -12.66 -2.35
CA THR A 212 -4.09 -11.96 -2.19
C THR A 212 -3.00 -12.92 -1.76
N PHE A 213 -1.78 -12.59 -2.13
CA PHE A 213 -0.56 -13.20 -1.63
C PHE A 213 0.31 -12.14 -0.96
N ASP A 214 0.74 -12.39 0.25
CA ASP A 214 1.67 -11.55 1.00
C ASP A 214 2.84 -12.36 1.54
N ILE A 215 4.03 -11.79 1.52
CA ILE A 215 5.21 -12.28 2.21
C ILE A 215 5.77 -11.18 3.08
N SER A 216 5.96 -11.45 4.36
CA SER A 216 6.62 -10.52 5.28
C SER A 216 7.75 -11.20 6.03
N LEU A 217 8.87 -10.49 6.11
CA LEU A 217 10.03 -10.89 6.90
C LEU A 217 10.07 -10.07 8.17
N LEU A 218 9.94 -10.73 9.30
CA LEU A 218 9.80 -10.12 10.62
C LEU A 218 10.96 -10.55 11.51
N ARG A 219 11.57 -9.62 12.22
CA ARG A 219 12.55 -9.90 13.28
C ARG A 219 11.86 -9.81 14.64
N LEU A 220 11.92 -10.88 15.39
CA LEU A 220 11.41 -10.94 16.76
C LEU A 220 12.56 -10.78 17.75
N ARG A 221 12.43 -9.81 18.67
CA ARG A 221 13.37 -9.59 19.78
C ARG A 221 12.60 -9.12 21.00
N LYS A 222 12.55 -9.94 22.04
CA LYS A 222 12.01 -9.56 23.39
C LYS A 222 10.69 -8.77 23.34
N GLY A 223 9.68 -9.29 22.65
CA GLY A 223 8.37 -8.62 22.52
C GLY A 223 8.30 -7.49 21.48
N VAL A 224 9.41 -7.20 20.77
CA VAL A 224 9.43 -6.24 19.67
C VAL A 224 9.34 -6.99 18.34
N PHE A 225 8.35 -6.65 17.54
CA PHE A 225 8.17 -7.16 16.18
C PHE A 225 8.61 -6.07 15.19
N GLU A 226 9.74 -6.28 14.54
CA GLU A 226 10.29 -5.39 13.52
C GLU A 226 10.05 -6.00 12.15
N VAL A 227 9.29 -5.35 11.28
CA VAL A 227 9.14 -5.76 9.88
C VAL A 227 10.40 -5.34 9.13
N LEU A 228 11.12 -6.30 8.54
CA LEU A 228 12.33 -6.05 7.76
C LEU A 228 11.99 -5.70 6.31
N ALA A 229 11.07 -6.43 5.73
CA ALA A 229 10.55 -6.18 4.39
C ALA A 229 9.20 -6.86 4.19
N THR A 230 8.41 -6.32 3.27
CA THR A 230 7.17 -6.92 2.79
C THR A 230 7.20 -7.05 1.27
N GLY A 231 6.50 -8.04 0.75
CA GLY A 231 6.31 -8.28 -0.67
C GLY A 231 5.01 -9.04 -0.91
N GLY A 232 4.50 -9.08 -2.13
CA GLY A 232 3.27 -9.82 -2.41
C GLY A 232 2.68 -9.56 -3.79
N ASP A 233 1.40 -9.93 -3.93
CA ASP A 233 0.57 -9.73 -5.12
C ASP A 233 -0.92 -9.74 -4.71
N SER A 234 -1.63 -8.61 -4.81
CA SER A 234 -3.05 -8.49 -4.43
C SER A 234 -4.01 -9.07 -5.48
N ALA A 235 -3.49 -9.61 -6.57
CA ALA A 235 -4.25 -10.28 -7.61
C ALA A 235 -3.88 -11.77 -7.74
N LEU A 236 -3.20 -12.34 -6.74
CA LEU A 236 -2.78 -13.73 -6.69
C LEU A 236 -3.37 -14.41 -5.46
N GLY A 237 -4.17 -15.44 -5.65
CA GLY A 237 -4.78 -16.19 -4.54
C GLY A 237 -5.53 -17.43 -4.98
N GLY A 238 -6.26 -18.03 -4.07
CA GLY A 238 -7.06 -19.23 -4.32
C GLY A 238 -8.13 -19.07 -5.40
N ASP A 239 -8.67 -17.86 -5.58
CA ASP A 239 -9.62 -17.56 -6.65
C ASP A 239 -8.98 -17.70 -8.04
N ASP A 240 -7.64 -17.49 -8.16
CA ASP A 240 -6.91 -17.66 -9.41
C ASP A 240 -6.65 -19.14 -9.69
N PHE A 241 -6.47 -19.95 -8.63
CA PHE A 241 -6.45 -21.41 -8.76
C PHE A 241 -7.83 -21.94 -9.22
N ASP A 242 -8.92 -21.39 -8.67
CA ASP A 242 -10.28 -21.74 -9.10
C ASP A 242 -10.50 -21.40 -10.58
N ARG A 243 -9.99 -20.24 -11.03
CA ARG A 243 -10.03 -19.83 -12.45
C ARG A 243 -9.23 -20.77 -13.36
N ALA A 244 -8.07 -21.24 -12.90
CA ALA A 244 -7.26 -22.18 -13.67
C ALA A 244 -8.00 -23.51 -13.88
N ILE A 245 -8.65 -24.04 -12.84
CA ILE A 245 -9.51 -25.23 -12.95
C ILE A 245 -10.71 -24.95 -13.85
N ALA A 246 -11.38 -23.81 -13.70
CA ALA A 246 -12.52 -23.43 -14.53
C ALA A 246 -12.16 -23.37 -16.02
N ALA A 247 -11.05 -22.72 -16.34
CA ALA A 247 -10.53 -22.65 -17.71
C ALA A 247 -10.25 -24.04 -18.28
N TRP A 248 -9.62 -24.91 -17.49
CA TRP A 248 -9.36 -26.29 -17.86
C TRP A 248 -10.66 -27.08 -18.13
N ILE A 249 -11.67 -26.95 -17.28
CA ILE A 249 -12.98 -27.60 -17.50
C ILE A 249 -13.63 -27.10 -18.79
N VAL A 250 -13.60 -25.80 -19.08
CA VAL A 250 -14.15 -25.22 -20.32
C VAL A 250 -13.42 -25.79 -21.53
N GLU A 251 -12.08 -25.84 -21.50
CA GLU A 251 -11.28 -26.40 -22.57
C GLU A 251 -11.61 -27.88 -22.81
N GLN A 252 -11.67 -28.70 -21.74
CA GLN A 252 -11.99 -30.12 -21.83
C GLN A 252 -13.43 -30.36 -22.30
N SER A 253 -14.38 -29.46 -21.99
CA SER A 253 -15.77 -29.56 -22.45
C SER A 253 -15.95 -29.24 -23.93
N GLY A 254 -14.96 -28.59 -24.56
CA GLY A 254 -15.07 -28.08 -25.93
C GLY A 254 -16.06 -26.92 -26.12
N TYR A 255 -16.46 -26.25 -25.03
CA TYR A 255 -17.35 -25.11 -25.05
C TYR A 255 -16.63 -23.86 -25.57
N VAL A 256 -17.13 -23.27 -26.66
CA VAL A 256 -16.44 -22.17 -27.37
C VAL A 256 -17.15 -20.80 -27.27
N LYS A 257 -18.33 -20.73 -26.65
CA LYS A 257 -19.05 -19.46 -26.51
C LYS A 257 -18.58 -18.71 -25.27
N PRO A 258 -18.70 -17.36 -25.23
CA PRO A 258 -18.51 -16.62 -24.00
C PRO A 258 -19.45 -17.13 -22.90
N LEU A 259 -18.91 -17.29 -21.70
CA LEU A 259 -19.71 -17.72 -20.54
C LEU A 259 -20.62 -16.59 -20.07
N ALA A 260 -21.89 -16.89 -19.81
CA ALA A 260 -22.76 -15.98 -19.09
C ALA A 260 -22.31 -15.87 -17.61
N SER A 261 -22.68 -14.78 -16.94
CA SER A 261 -22.30 -14.52 -15.54
C SER A 261 -22.67 -15.67 -14.59
N GLU A 262 -23.84 -16.27 -14.78
CA GLU A 262 -24.33 -17.40 -13.98
C GLU A 262 -23.54 -18.68 -14.24
N GLN A 263 -23.20 -18.95 -15.52
CA GLN A 263 -22.35 -20.07 -15.89
C GLN A 263 -20.96 -19.95 -15.27
N LEU A 264 -20.33 -18.77 -15.40
CA LEU A 264 -19.02 -18.48 -14.83
C LEU A 264 -19.02 -18.65 -13.31
N ARG A 265 -20.04 -18.09 -12.63
CA ARG A 265 -20.17 -18.21 -11.18
C ARG A 265 -20.31 -19.68 -10.74
N GLY A 266 -21.20 -20.42 -11.39
CA GLY A 266 -21.41 -21.84 -11.10
C GLY A 266 -20.14 -22.66 -11.31
N LEU A 267 -19.38 -22.36 -12.37
CA LEU A 267 -18.13 -23.04 -12.68
C LEU A 267 -17.04 -22.72 -11.65
N LEU A 268 -16.91 -21.47 -11.23
CA LEU A 268 -15.94 -21.06 -10.20
C LEU A 268 -16.25 -21.70 -8.84
N MET A 269 -17.52 -21.79 -8.45
CA MET A 269 -17.90 -22.47 -7.21
C MET A 269 -17.58 -23.98 -7.27
N ALA A 270 -17.87 -24.63 -8.40
CA ALA A 270 -17.49 -26.03 -8.61
C ALA A 270 -15.96 -26.21 -8.58
N SER A 271 -15.21 -25.31 -9.23
CA SER A 271 -13.75 -25.32 -9.25
C SER A 271 -13.15 -25.19 -7.86
N ARG A 272 -13.72 -24.32 -7.01
CA ARG A 272 -13.31 -24.19 -5.60
C ARG A 272 -13.51 -25.51 -4.84
N SER A 273 -14.67 -26.13 -4.95
CA SER A 273 -14.96 -27.40 -4.29
C SER A 273 -14.01 -28.51 -4.76
N ILE A 274 -13.67 -28.53 -6.06
CA ILE A 274 -12.71 -29.46 -6.64
C ILE A 274 -11.31 -29.22 -6.06
N LYS A 275 -10.84 -27.96 -6.03
CA LYS A 275 -9.55 -27.57 -5.43
C LYS A 275 -9.44 -28.00 -3.97
N GLU A 276 -10.45 -27.69 -3.16
CA GLU A 276 -10.49 -28.05 -1.74
C GLU A 276 -10.46 -29.58 -1.57
N SER A 277 -11.20 -30.32 -2.40
CA SER A 277 -11.21 -31.79 -2.38
C SER A 277 -9.87 -32.39 -2.78
N LEU A 278 -9.11 -31.75 -3.69
CA LEU A 278 -7.76 -32.19 -4.08
C LEU A 278 -6.71 -31.98 -2.97
N THR A 279 -7.00 -31.25 -1.91
CA THR A 279 -6.11 -31.13 -0.75
C THR A 279 -5.90 -32.51 -0.10
N ASP A 280 -6.96 -33.27 0.08
CA ASP A 280 -6.92 -34.58 0.75
C ASP A 280 -6.88 -35.75 -0.23
N ASN A 281 -7.42 -35.57 -1.45
CA ASN A 281 -7.56 -36.62 -2.44
C ASN A 281 -6.55 -36.48 -3.57
N ALA A 282 -6.04 -37.60 -4.09
CA ALA A 282 -5.15 -37.61 -5.25
C ALA A 282 -5.88 -37.31 -6.57
N LYS A 283 -7.20 -37.47 -6.60
CA LYS A 283 -8.05 -37.21 -7.77
C LYS A 283 -9.50 -36.94 -7.34
N VAL A 284 -10.22 -36.20 -8.15
CA VAL A 284 -11.62 -35.84 -7.94
C VAL A 284 -12.40 -36.11 -9.23
N ASP A 285 -13.52 -36.83 -9.08
CA ASP A 285 -14.49 -37.02 -10.18
C ASP A 285 -15.30 -35.73 -10.35
N ILE A 286 -15.41 -35.26 -11.59
CA ILE A 286 -16.13 -34.04 -11.96
C ILE A 286 -17.33 -34.45 -12.81
N ASP A 287 -18.52 -34.04 -12.39
CA ASP A 287 -19.74 -34.13 -13.18
C ASP A 287 -20.40 -32.75 -13.17
N PHE A 288 -20.04 -31.94 -14.16
CA PHE A 288 -20.52 -30.54 -14.29
C PHE A 288 -21.39 -30.43 -15.51
N ASP A 289 -22.68 -30.07 -15.30
CA ASP A 289 -23.64 -29.81 -16.35
C ASP A 289 -24.47 -28.57 -15.99
N ARG A 290 -24.16 -27.47 -16.67
CA ARG A 290 -24.90 -26.23 -16.47
C ARG A 290 -24.91 -25.39 -17.75
N ASP A 291 -26.16 -25.08 -18.22
CA ASP A 291 -26.45 -24.13 -19.30
C ASP A 291 -25.61 -24.37 -20.58
N GLY A 292 -25.36 -25.66 -20.90
CA GLY A 292 -24.62 -26.06 -22.09
C GLY A 292 -23.11 -26.22 -21.92
N VAL A 293 -22.55 -25.91 -20.75
CA VAL A 293 -21.19 -26.36 -20.36
C VAL A 293 -21.33 -27.72 -19.70
N GLN A 294 -20.90 -28.76 -20.38
CA GLN A 294 -20.97 -30.14 -19.90
C GLN A 294 -19.58 -30.75 -19.86
N PHE A 295 -19.17 -31.20 -18.69
CA PHE A 295 -17.92 -31.92 -18.52
C PHE A 295 -18.07 -33.06 -17.52
N LYS A 296 -17.72 -34.27 -17.96
CA LYS A 296 -17.65 -35.44 -17.07
C LYS A 296 -16.27 -36.07 -17.22
N GLY A 297 -15.51 -36.06 -16.14
CA GLY A 297 -14.13 -36.54 -16.15
C GLY A 297 -13.50 -36.57 -14.78
N ILE A 298 -12.18 -36.69 -14.74
CA ILE A 298 -11.39 -36.75 -13.51
C ILE A 298 -10.32 -35.69 -13.61
N LEU A 299 -10.15 -34.90 -12.55
CA LEU A 299 -8.98 -34.07 -12.35
C LEU A 299 -8.09 -34.73 -11.28
N ASP A 300 -6.88 -35.09 -11.64
CA ASP A 300 -5.90 -35.56 -10.68
C ASP A 300 -5.00 -34.41 -10.17
N ARG A 301 -4.33 -34.67 -9.04
CA ARG A 301 -3.49 -33.67 -8.37
C ARG A 301 -2.31 -33.24 -9.25
N THR A 302 -1.74 -34.13 -10.06
CA THR A 302 -0.61 -33.80 -10.94
C THR A 302 -1.03 -32.78 -12.00
N THR A 303 -2.17 -32.99 -12.63
CA THR A 303 -2.76 -32.04 -13.59
C THR A 303 -3.09 -30.71 -12.92
N PHE A 304 -3.66 -30.76 -11.71
CA PHE A 304 -3.92 -29.54 -10.92
C PHE A 304 -2.64 -28.80 -10.58
N ASP A 305 -1.61 -29.52 -10.12
CA ASP A 305 -0.29 -28.94 -9.79
C ASP A 305 0.33 -28.23 -11.01
N ASP A 306 0.23 -28.83 -12.21
CA ASP A 306 0.70 -28.22 -13.45
C ASP A 306 -0.10 -26.94 -13.80
N LEU A 307 -1.42 -26.93 -13.59
CA LEU A 307 -2.28 -25.77 -13.85
C LEU A 307 -1.93 -24.58 -12.95
N VAL A 308 -1.59 -24.81 -11.69
CA VAL A 308 -1.32 -23.74 -10.71
C VAL A 308 0.16 -23.41 -10.56
N ALA A 309 1.08 -24.22 -11.15
CA ALA A 309 2.52 -24.00 -11.04
C ALA A 309 2.98 -22.58 -11.39
N PRO A 310 2.49 -21.93 -12.48
CA PRO A 310 2.88 -20.56 -12.80
C PRO A 310 2.50 -19.54 -11.70
N LEU A 311 1.36 -19.77 -11.03
CA LEU A 311 0.86 -18.93 -9.95
C LEU A 311 1.70 -19.11 -8.68
N VAL A 312 2.02 -20.36 -8.34
CA VAL A 312 2.91 -20.68 -7.20
C VAL A 312 4.31 -20.11 -7.43
N ASP A 313 4.87 -20.27 -8.64
CA ASP A 313 6.19 -19.72 -8.99
C ASP A 313 6.19 -18.17 -8.91
N ALA A 314 5.08 -17.50 -9.22
CA ALA A 314 4.95 -16.05 -9.05
C ALA A 314 5.07 -15.64 -7.58
N SER A 315 4.46 -16.39 -6.65
CA SER A 315 4.58 -16.14 -5.21
C SER A 315 6.01 -16.33 -4.71
N ILE A 316 6.71 -17.37 -5.19
CA ILE A 316 8.13 -17.60 -4.82
C ILE A 316 9.05 -16.47 -5.34
N LYS A 317 8.77 -15.92 -6.52
CA LYS A 317 9.50 -14.75 -7.03
C LYS A 317 9.32 -13.52 -6.14
N ALA A 318 8.13 -13.33 -5.55
CA ALA A 318 7.92 -12.26 -4.58
C ALA A 318 8.68 -12.51 -3.27
N CYS A 319 8.76 -13.77 -2.79
CA CYS A 319 9.60 -14.13 -1.65
C CYS A 319 11.08 -13.78 -1.89
N LEU A 320 11.61 -14.11 -3.07
CA LEU A 320 12.99 -13.79 -3.43
C LEU A 320 13.27 -12.28 -3.39
N ARG A 321 12.33 -11.45 -3.86
CA ARG A 321 12.43 -9.99 -3.78
C ARG A 321 12.44 -9.51 -2.33
N ALA A 322 11.50 -10.00 -1.50
CA ALA A 322 11.41 -9.62 -0.09
C ALA A 322 12.69 -9.96 0.70
N VAL A 323 13.28 -11.14 0.48
CA VAL A 323 14.55 -11.53 1.12
C VAL A 323 15.69 -10.59 0.73
N ARG A 324 15.77 -10.23 -0.55
CA ARG A 324 16.75 -9.24 -1.04
C ARG A 324 16.54 -7.86 -0.41
N ASP A 325 15.29 -7.39 -0.34
CA ASP A 325 14.93 -6.08 0.21
C ASP A 325 15.18 -6.00 1.72
N ALA A 326 15.03 -7.11 2.43
CA ALA A 326 15.39 -7.22 3.84
C ALA A 326 16.91 -7.21 4.09
N GLY A 327 17.72 -7.42 3.05
CA GLY A 327 19.19 -7.49 3.16
C GLY A 327 19.67 -8.67 4.00
N ILE A 328 18.93 -9.80 4.00
CA ILE A 328 19.24 -11.00 4.77
C ILE A 328 19.49 -12.19 3.84
N GLU A 329 20.17 -13.22 4.36
CA GLU A 329 20.30 -14.50 3.68
C GLU A 329 19.17 -15.47 4.10
N LEU A 330 18.81 -16.40 3.22
CA LEU A 330 17.79 -17.43 3.51
C LEU A 330 18.12 -18.22 4.80
N GLY A 331 19.40 -18.41 5.10
CA GLY A 331 19.86 -19.11 6.29
C GLY A 331 19.51 -18.40 7.60
N GLU A 332 19.33 -17.08 7.58
CA GLU A 332 18.97 -16.28 8.75
C GLU A 332 17.49 -16.40 9.13
N ILE A 333 16.64 -16.86 8.20
CA ILE A 333 15.22 -17.10 8.49
C ILE A 333 15.12 -18.34 9.36
N HIS A 334 14.61 -18.21 10.58
CA HIS A 334 14.51 -19.30 11.55
C HIS A 334 13.25 -20.13 11.32
N ASN A 335 12.14 -19.49 11.06
CA ASN A 335 10.85 -20.13 10.87
C ASN A 335 10.12 -19.57 9.64
N VAL A 336 9.30 -20.40 9.02
CA VAL A 336 8.36 -20.03 7.96
C VAL A 336 6.97 -20.38 8.44
N VAL A 337 6.08 -19.40 8.47
CA VAL A 337 4.69 -19.53 8.90
C VAL A 337 3.80 -19.47 7.68
N LEU A 338 2.88 -20.42 7.55
CA LEU A 338 1.86 -20.42 6.50
C LEU A 338 0.55 -19.87 7.03
N VAL A 339 -0.01 -18.92 6.29
CA VAL A 339 -1.27 -18.24 6.58
C VAL A 339 -2.15 -18.26 5.34
N GLY A 340 -3.46 -18.23 5.54
CA GLY A 340 -4.45 -18.24 4.47
C GLY A 340 -4.80 -19.64 3.95
N GLY A 341 -6.08 -19.84 3.62
CA GLY A 341 -6.62 -21.17 3.24
C GLY A 341 -5.95 -21.81 2.03
N SER A 342 -5.43 -21.01 1.08
CA SER A 342 -4.75 -21.54 -0.12
C SER A 342 -3.38 -22.14 0.17
N THR A 343 -2.78 -21.89 1.33
CA THR A 343 -1.57 -22.57 1.79
C THR A 343 -1.80 -24.04 2.14
N ARG A 344 -3.04 -24.50 2.21
CA ARG A 344 -3.38 -25.94 2.37
C ARG A 344 -3.06 -26.76 1.13
N VAL A 345 -2.90 -26.13 -0.04
CA VAL A 345 -2.56 -26.81 -1.30
C VAL A 345 -1.17 -27.47 -1.17
N PRO A 346 -1.06 -28.80 -1.37
CA PRO A 346 0.21 -29.52 -1.15
C PRO A 346 1.39 -28.98 -1.96
N GLN A 347 1.17 -28.57 -3.21
CA GLN A 347 2.20 -27.97 -4.05
C GLN A 347 2.75 -26.67 -3.46
N VAL A 348 1.89 -25.83 -2.87
CA VAL A 348 2.31 -24.59 -2.20
C VAL A 348 3.23 -24.91 -1.03
N ILE A 349 2.83 -25.86 -0.15
CA ILE A 349 3.64 -26.30 0.99
C ILE A 349 5.01 -26.81 0.52
N ALA A 350 5.02 -27.66 -0.52
CA ALA A 350 6.23 -28.25 -1.05
C ALA A 350 7.19 -27.19 -1.63
N LYS A 351 6.67 -26.25 -2.44
CA LYS A 351 7.46 -25.18 -3.05
C LYS A 351 8.01 -24.20 -2.03
N VAL A 352 7.23 -23.85 -1.02
CA VAL A 352 7.68 -22.99 0.10
C VAL A 352 8.78 -23.68 0.89
N ALA A 353 8.58 -24.98 1.22
CA ALA A 353 9.60 -25.78 1.92
C ALA A 353 10.89 -25.90 1.12
N GLU A 354 10.80 -26.14 -0.21
CA GLU A 354 11.93 -26.20 -1.14
C GLU A 354 12.69 -24.86 -1.16
N TYR A 355 11.98 -23.74 -1.33
CA TYR A 355 12.59 -22.41 -1.44
C TYR A 355 13.31 -21.98 -0.16
N PHE A 356 12.66 -22.10 1.00
CA PHE A 356 13.25 -21.70 2.27
C PHE A 356 14.18 -22.75 2.89
N GLY A 357 14.23 -23.97 2.34
CA GLY A 357 15.00 -25.08 2.89
C GLY A 357 14.54 -25.52 4.29
N LYS A 358 13.29 -25.28 4.63
CA LYS A 358 12.70 -25.52 5.96
C LYS A 358 11.26 -25.99 5.86
N THR A 359 10.85 -26.86 6.78
CA THR A 359 9.44 -27.25 6.91
C THR A 359 8.66 -26.09 7.50
N PRO A 360 7.63 -25.57 6.82
CA PRO A 360 6.81 -24.50 7.36
C PRO A 360 6.04 -24.92 8.62
N LEU A 361 5.81 -23.96 9.52
CA LEU A 361 4.98 -24.17 10.71
C LEU A 361 3.49 -24.12 10.30
N ASN A 362 2.74 -25.14 10.74
CA ASN A 362 1.31 -25.29 10.50
C ASN A 362 0.55 -25.79 11.74
N ASN A 363 1.08 -25.55 12.94
CA ASN A 363 0.48 -25.98 14.20
C ASN A 363 -0.74 -25.14 14.64
N MET A 364 -0.98 -24.00 13.99
CA MET A 364 -2.20 -23.21 14.13
C MET A 364 -3.06 -23.32 12.89
N ASP A 365 -4.36 -23.17 13.04
CA ASP A 365 -5.30 -23.12 11.92
C ASP A 365 -5.01 -21.86 11.05
N PRO A 366 -4.56 -22.01 9.79
CA PRO A 366 -4.17 -20.88 8.96
C PRO A 366 -5.31 -19.92 8.64
N ASP A 367 -6.56 -20.35 8.81
CA ASP A 367 -7.73 -19.48 8.63
C ASP A 367 -8.06 -18.64 9.87
N LYS A 368 -7.57 -19.01 11.06
CA LYS A 368 -7.90 -18.34 12.33
C LYS A 368 -6.77 -17.48 12.89
N VAL A 369 -5.54 -17.77 12.50
CA VAL A 369 -4.34 -17.19 13.11
C VAL A 369 -4.32 -15.66 13.05
N VAL A 370 -4.75 -15.07 11.93
CA VAL A 370 -4.80 -13.62 11.73
C VAL A 370 -5.78 -12.95 12.69
N ALA A 371 -7.02 -13.46 12.76
CA ALA A 371 -8.04 -12.93 13.67
C ALA A 371 -7.61 -13.04 15.14
N VAL A 372 -6.96 -14.16 15.51
CA VAL A 372 -6.44 -14.39 16.88
C VAL A 372 -5.37 -13.35 17.23
N GLY A 373 -4.40 -13.12 16.35
CA GLY A 373 -3.37 -12.10 16.56
C GLY A 373 -3.93 -10.68 16.65
N ALA A 374 -4.90 -10.35 15.79
CA ALA A 374 -5.61 -9.08 15.86
C ALA A 374 -6.37 -8.91 17.20
N ALA A 375 -6.97 -9.98 17.72
CA ALA A 375 -7.66 -9.93 19.02
C ALA A 375 -6.69 -9.71 20.19
N VAL A 376 -5.51 -10.32 20.16
CA VAL A 376 -4.45 -10.05 21.15
C VAL A 376 -4.07 -8.58 21.13
N GLN A 377 -3.83 -8.02 19.95
CA GLN A 377 -3.49 -6.61 19.80
C GLN A 377 -4.63 -5.69 20.27
N ALA A 378 -5.87 -5.99 19.92
CA ALA A 378 -7.03 -5.23 20.37
C ALA A 378 -7.14 -5.20 21.90
N ASN A 379 -6.91 -6.35 22.55
CA ASN A 379 -6.94 -6.47 24.00
C ASN A 379 -5.84 -5.63 24.70
N VAL A 380 -4.66 -5.52 24.09
CA VAL A 380 -3.57 -4.64 24.56
C VAL A 380 -3.96 -3.17 24.40
N LEU A 381 -4.45 -2.78 23.22
CA LEU A 381 -4.77 -1.38 22.90
C LEU A 381 -5.90 -0.79 23.78
N VAL A 382 -6.85 -1.61 24.24
CA VAL A 382 -7.87 -1.13 25.18
C VAL A 382 -7.40 -1.11 26.63
N GLY A 383 -6.15 -1.55 26.91
CA GLY A 383 -5.53 -1.51 28.24
C GLY A 383 -5.90 -2.67 29.15
N ASN A 384 -6.38 -3.79 28.62
CA ASN A 384 -6.70 -4.98 29.43
C ASN A 384 -5.45 -5.77 29.89
N LYS A 385 -4.27 -5.47 29.32
CA LYS A 385 -2.99 -6.12 29.62
C LYS A 385 -1.87 -5.09 29.67
N PRO A 386 -1.74 -4.33 30.78
CA PRO A 386 -0.85 -3.15 30.86
C PRO A 386 0.65 -3.49 30.87
N ASP A 387 1.06 -4.72 31.18
CA ASP A 387 2.47 -5.09 31.39
C ASP A 387 3.18 -5.69 30.16
N ASP A 388 2.46 -5.98 29.08
CA ASP A 388 3.04 -6.44 27.83
C ASP A 388 3.03 -5.27 26.79
N GLU A 389 4.02 -4.39 26.87
CA GLU A 389 4.29 -3.43 25.78
C GLU A 389 4.82 -4.19 24.54
N MET A 390 3.88 -4.64 23.71
CA MET A 390 4.20 -5.18 22.41
C MET A 390 4.41 -4.01 21.45
N LEU A 391 5.66 -3.73 21.11
CA LEU A 391 5.99 -2.69 20.15
C LEU A 391 5.96 -3.27 18.74
N LEU A 392 5.01 -2.80 17.94
CA LEU A 392 4.90 -3.12 16.52
C LEU A 392 5.52 -1.99 15.71
N LEU A 393 6.54 -2.34 14.93
CA LEU A 393 7.17 -1.47 13.95
C LEU A 393 6.89 -2.03 12.55
N ASP A 394 5.86 -1.52 11.91
CA ASP A 394 5.55 -1.81 10.51
C ASP A 394 6.36 -0.92 9.58
N VAL A 395 6.36 -1.18 8.26
CA VAL A 395 7.17 -0.43 7.30
C VAL A 395 6.35 0.03 6.09
N LEU A 396 6.80 1.12 5.48
CA LEU A 396 6.24 1.62 4.22
C LEU A 396 6.65 0.74 3.03
N PRO A 397 5.70 0.32 2.18
CA PRO A 397 5.99 -0.52 1.02
C PRO A 397 6.71 0.23 -0.12
N LEU A 398 6.48 1.54 -0.24
CA LEU A 398 7.06 2.42 -1.26
C LEU A 398 7.53 3.74 -0.65
N SER A 399 8.54 4.35 -1.29
CA SER A 399 9.03 5.68 -0.91
C SER A 399 7.99 6.77 -1.16
N LEU A 400 7.97 7.76 -0.27
CA LEU A 400 7.14 8.96 -0.35
C LEU A 400 8.03 10.17 -0.58
N GLY A 401 7.62 11.06 -1.47
CA GLY A 401 8.44 12.21 -1.85
C GLY A 401 7.64 13.37 -2.46
N LEU A 402 8.38 14.33 -2.99
CA LEU A 402 7.87 15.55 -3.61
C LEU A 402 8.41 15.74 -5.02
N GLU A 403 7.62 16.43 -5.85
CA GLU A 403 8.11 17.00 -7.10
C GLU A 403 9.00 18.21 -6.83
N THR A 404 10.17 18.21 -7.43
CA THR A 404 11.09 19.36 -7.45
C THR A 404 11.22 19.92 -8.87
N VAL A 405 11.84 21.08 -8.99
CA VAL A 405 12.03 21.76 -10.28
C VAL A 405 12.75 20.83 -11.26
N GLY A 406 12.27 20.80 -12.51
CA GLY A 406 12.78 19.88 -13.54
C GLY A 406 11.99 18.57 -13.64
N GLY A 407 10.87 18.42 -12.90
CA GLY A 407 10.06 17.20 -12.92
C GLY A 407 10.76 16.02 -12.24
N LEU A 408 11.62 16.31 -11.25
CA LEU A 408 12.34 15.31 -10.46
C LEU A 408 11.55 14.92 -9.21
N ALA A 409 11.63 13.66 -8.82
CA ALA A 409 11.07 13.14 -7.58
C ALA A 409 12.16 13.11 -6.49
N GLU A 410 11.93 13.86 -5.41
CA GLU A 410 12.80 13.87 -4.23
C GLU A 410 12.16 13.04 -3.12
N LYS A 411 12.85 11.98 -2.67
CA LYS A 411 12.35 11.06 -1.65
C LYS A 411 12.54 11.63 -0.25
N VAL A 412 11.46 11.83 0.49
CA VAL A 412 11.48 12.33 1.88
C VAL A 412 11.45 11.17 2.88
N ILE A 413 10.65 10.14 2.61
CA ILE A 413 10.62 8.90 3.39
C ILE A 413 10.89 7.73 2.44
N SER A 414 11.96 7.00 2.69
CA SER A 414 12.33 5.82 1.90
C SER A 414 11.43 4.63 2.21
N ARG A 415 11.22 3.74 1.23
CA ARG A 415 10.58 2.43 1.46
C ARG A 415 11.28 1.67 2.58
N ASN A 416 10.57 0.76 3.21
CA ASN A 416 11.00 -0.01 4.38
C ASN A 416 11.35 0.85 5.61
N THR A 417 10.96 2.15 5.62
CA THR A 417 11.02 2.96 6.85
C THR A 417 9.92 2.49 7.80
N ALA A 418 10.30 2.21 9.06
CA ALA A 418 9.35 1.83 10.11
C ALA A 418 8.33 2.94 10.38
N ILE A 419 7.06 2.56 10.55
CA ILE A 419 5.96 3.47 10.89
C ILE A 419 5.46 3.21 12.33
N PRO A 420 4.96 4.23 13.05
CA PRO A 420 4.73 5.62 12.58
C PRO A 420 6.05 6.36 12.32
N ALA A 421 6.05 7.24 11.31
CA ALA A 421 7.23 7.99 10.90
C ALA A 421 6.91 9.45 10.63
N VAL A 422 7.74 10.35 11.15
CA VAL A 422 7.69 11.78 10.84
C VAL A 422 9.02 12.18 10.23
N ARG A 423 8.99 12.84 9.07
CA ARG A 423 10.17 13.40 8.42
C ARG A 423 9.85 14.79 7.91
N ALA A 424 10.76 15.71 8.12
CA ALA A 424 10.69 17.05 7.58
C ALA A 424 11.92 17.33 6.74
N GLN A 425 11.73 18.05 5.64
CA GLN A 425 12.81 18.49 4.76
C GLN A 425 12.58 19.95 4.37
N GLU A 426 13.67 20.74 4.32
CA GLU A 426 13.61 22.13 3.89
C GLU A 426 13.73 22.23 2.37
N PHE A 427 12.86 23.04 1.79
CA PHE A 427 12.82 23.41 0.37
C PHE A 427 12.90 24.94 0.26
N THR A 428 13.10 25.44 -0.94
CA THR A 428 13.21 26.89 -1.18
C THR A 428 12.51 27.29 -2.47
N THR A 429 12.34 28.60 -2.67
CA THR A 429 11.77 29.17 -3.88
C THR A 429 12.77 29.10 -5.04
N TYR A 430 12.26 28.85 -6.25
CA TYR A 430 13.06 28.79 -7.48
C TYR A 430 13.24 30.15 -8.15
N LYS A 431 12.24 31.07 -8.00
CA LYS A 431 12.24 32.39 -8.66
C LYS A 431 12.22 33.53 -7.64
N ASP A 432 12.84 34.66 -8.04
CA ASP A 432 12.77 35.91 -7.29
C ASP A 432 11.31 36.38 -7.17
N GLY A 433 10.94 36.84 -5.98
CA GLY A 433 9.60 37.34 -5.72
C GLY A 433 8.49 36.29 -5.69
N GLN A 434 8.80 35.01 -5.68
CA GLN A 434 7.83 33.93 -5.63
C GLN A 434 7.04 33.95 -4.31
N THR A 435 5.70 34.05 -4.39
CA THR A 435 4.80 34.18 -3.23
C THR A 435 3.93 32.93 -3.00
N ALA A 436 4.02 31.94 -3.87
CA ALA A 436 3.30 30.68 -3.74
C ALA A 436 4.16 29.49 -4.22
N MET A 437 3.87 28.30 -3.69
CA MET A 437 4.53 27.06 -4.06
C MET A 437 3.51 25.94 -4.17
N LEU A 438 3.53 25.20 -5.28
CA LEU A 438 2.75 23.98 -5.45
C LEU A 438 3.50 22.80 -4.84
N ILE A 439 2.90 22.17 -3.86
CA ILE A 439 3.40 20.95 -3.24
C ILE A 439 2.71 19.76 -3.91
N HIS A 440 3.48 18.96 -4.65
CA HIS A 440 3.00 17.76 -5.31
C HIS A 440 3.60 16.54 -4.64
N VAL A 441 2.76 15.78 -3.93
CA VAL A 441 3.14 14.58 -3.16
C VAL A 441 3.14 13.37 -4.08
N LEU A 442 4.22 12.60 -4.01
CA LEU A 442 4.50 11.47 -4.89
C LEU A 442 4.75 10.19 -4.10
N GLN A 443 4.46 9.05 -4.72
CA GLN A 443 4.82 7.73 -4.23
C GLN A 443 5.51 6.95 -5.34
N GLY A 444 6.65 6.33 -5.04
CA GLY A 444 7.38 5.49 -5.99
C GLY A 444 8.89 5.50 -5.79
N GLU A 445 9.57 4.72 -6.64
CA GLU A 445 11.02 4.51 -6.54
C GLU A 445 11.83 5.15 -7.67
N ARG A 446 11.16 5.76 -8.66
CA ARG A 446 11.78 6.37 -9.83
C ARG A 446 12.21 7.82 -9.55
N GLU A 447 13.14 8.32 -10.36
CA GLU A 447 13.70 9.67 -10.22
C GLU A 447 12.87 10.75 -10.93
N LEU A 448 11.98 10.36 -11.86
CA LEU A 448 11.12 11.28 -12.59
C LEU A 448 9.68 11.23 -12.07
N VAL A 449 9.05 12.39 -11.98
CA VAL A 449 7.64 12.54 -11.57
C VAL A 449 6.67 11.75 -12.45
N THR A 450 6.96 11.69 -13.77
CA THR A 450 6.14 10.93 -14.73
C THR A 450 6.10 9.43 -14.47
N ASP A 451 7.11 8.92 -13.78
CA ASP A 451 7.28 7.50 -13.47
C ASP A 451 6.88 7.18 -12.01
N CYS A 452 6.42 8.20 -11.27
CA CYS A 452 5.91 8.09 -9.91
C CYS A 452 4.40 8.33 -9.87
N ARG A 453 3.76 7.82 -8.83
CA ARG A 453 2.36 8.06 -8.58
C ARG A 453 2.13 9.40 -7.91
N SER A 454 1.20 10.19 -8.43
CA SER A 454 0.68 11.39 -7.76
C SER A 454 -0.30 11.01 -6.66
N LEU A 455 -0.01 11.39 -5.42
CA LEU A 455 -0.88 11.16 -4.27
C LEU A 455 -1.79 12.37 -4.00
N ALA A 456 -1.21 13.57 -3.97
CA ALA A 456 -1.94 14.79 -3.69
C ALA A 456 -1.23 16.02 -4.26
N ARG A 457 -1.98 17.10 -4.43
CA ARG A 457 -1.45 18.43 -4.78
C ARG A 457 -2.14 19.48 -3.92
N PHE A 458 -1.35 20.38 -3.33
CA PHE A 458 -1.87 21.53 -2.62
C PHE A 458 -0.92 22.72 -2.76
N GLU A 459 -1.41 23.92 -2.52
CA GLU A 459 -0.67 25.15 -2.69
C GLU A 459 -0.37 25.81 -1.34
N LEU A 460 0.89 26.16 -1.11
CA LEU A 460 1.30 27.05 -0.04
C LEU A 460 1.38 28.48 -0.61
N THR A 461 0.54 29.38 -0.13
CA THR A 461 0.48 30.79 -0.53
C THR A 461 0.96 31.70 0.60
N GLY A 462 1.27 32.96 0.31
CA GLY A 462 1.71 33.92 1.32
C GLY A 462 3.17 33.80 1.71
N ILE A 463 4.00 33.23 0.85
CA ILE A 463 5.46 33.25 0.98
C ILE A 463 5.93 34.70 0.77
N PRO A 464 6.77 35.26 1.66
CA PRO A 464 7.31 36.59 1.46
C PRO A 464 8.10 36.69 0.15
N PRO A 465 7.91 37.75 -0.65
CA PRO A 465 8.70 37.94 -1.86
C PRO A 465 10.16 38.22 -1.50
N MET A 466 11.02 37.24 -1.79
CA MET A 466 12.48 37.28 -1.55
C MET A 466 13.22 36.85 -2.81
N VAL A 467 14.53 36.98 -2.80
CA VAL A 467 15.38 36.40 -3.86
C VAL A 467 15.23 34.87 -3.84
N ALA A 468 15.36 34.26 -5.01
CA ALA A 468 15.33 32.81 -5.15
C ALA A 468 16.32 32.12 -4.19
N GLY A 469 15.90 31.05 -3.56
CA GLY A 469 16.72 30.34 -2.57
C GLY A 469 16.71 30.91 -1.14
N ALA A 470 16.11 32.07 -0.90
CA ALA A 470 16.12 32.70 0.43
C ALA A 470 14.94 32.25 1.32
N ALA A 471 13.79 31.95 0.75
CA ALA A 471 12.64 31.43 1.50
C ALA A 471 12.92 30.00 1.99
N LYS A 472 12.55 29.72 3.24
CA LYS A 472 12.69 28.42 3.86
C LYS A 472 11.32 27.79 4.07
N ILE A 473 11.05 26.76 3.32
CA ILE A 473 9.79 26.02 3.36
C ILE A 473 10.06 24.64 3.95
N GLU A 474 9.61 24.44 5.17
CA GLU A 474 9.64 23.12 5.82
C GLU A 474 8.45 22.31 5.37
N VAL A 475 8.69 21.18 4.70
CA VAL A 475 7.64 20.22 4.34
C VAL A 475 7.76 19.00 5.23
N MET A 476 6.68 18.72 5.97
CA MET A 476 6.62 17.63 6.92
C MET A 476 5.70 16.53 6.40
N PHE A 477 6.23 15.32 6.35
CA PHE A 477 5.51 14.07 6.10
C PHE A 477 5.27 13.37 7.42
N ASN A 478 4.03 13.06 7.73
CA ASN A 478 3.64 12.31 8.91
C ASN A 478 2.84 11.09 8.47
N VAL A 479 3.39 9.91 8.68
CA VAL A 479 2.73 8.62 8.46
C VAL A 479 2.38 8.05 9.83
N ASP A 480 1.10 7.80 10.06
CA ASP A 480 0.62 7.26 11.33
C ASP A 480 0.88 5.74 11.46
N ALA A 481 0.49 5.17 12.60
CA ALA A 481 0.66 3.75 12.87
C ALA A 481 -0.22 2.84 11.99
N ASP A 482 -1.19 3.40 11.30
CA ASP A 482 -2.06 2.70 10.33
C ASP A 482 -1.55 2.83 8.90
N GLY A 483 -0.45 3.59 8.69
CA GLY A 483 0.15 3.84 7.39
C GLY A 483 -0.52 4.99 6.62
N LEU A 484 -1.35 5.81 7.25
CA LEU A 484 -2.01 6.94 6.59
C LEU A 484 -1.10 8.16 6.60
N LEU A 485 -0.97 8.80 5.42
CA LEU A 485 -0.08 9.93 5.18
C LEU A 485 -0.81 11.27 5.34
N SER A 486 -0.21 12.18 6.10
CA SER A 486 -0.52 13.61 6.08
C SER A 486 0.73 14.41 5.73
N VAL A 487 0.58 15.43 4.88
CA VAL A 487 1.67 16.31 4.45
C VAL A 487 1.30 17.75 4.75
N SER A 488 2.21 18.47 5.39
CA SER A 488 2.07 19.89 5.64
C SER A 488 3.32 20.65 5.20
N ALA A 489 3.12 21.86 4.71
CA ALA A 489 4.19 22.78 4.34
C ALA A 489 4.06 24.08 5.13
N ARG A 490 5.17 24.59 5.65
CA ARG A 490 5.22 25.82 6.43
C ARG A 490 6.39 26.69 5.98
N GLU A 491 6.10 27.97 5.72
CA GLU A 491 7.15 28.98 5.58
C GLU A 491 7.63 29.38 6.99
N THR A 492 8.94 29.26 7.26
CA THR A 492 9.48 29.30 8.63
C THR A 492 9.55 30.72 9.21
N SER A 493 9.64 31.78 8.39
CA SER A 493 9.75 33.17 8.87
C SER A 493 8.40 33.79 9.21
N THR A 494 7.36 33.52 8.44
CA THR A 494 6.00 34.04 8.64
C THR A 494 5.10 33.11 9.43
N GLY A 495 5.42 31.81 9.44
CA GLY A 495 4.58 30.77 9.99
C GLY A 495 3.37 30.41 9.13
N THR A 496 3.26 30.94 7.91
CA THR A 496 2.21 30.56 6.96
C THR A 496 2.28 29.08 6.66
N GLN A 497 1.14 28.39 6.74
CA GLN A 497 1.05 26.96 6.65
C GLN A 497 -0.08 26.52 5.72
N ALA A 498 0.16 25.44 4.97
CA ALA A 498 -0.83 24.68 4.23
C ALA A 498 -0.58 23.20 4.42
N GLY A 499 -1.58 22.35 4.20
CA GLY A 499 -1.39 20.91 4.33
C GLY A 499 -2.60 20.15 3.80
N VAL A 500 -2.39 18.84 3.62
CA VAL A 500 -3.40 17.91 3.17
C VAL A 500 -3.26 16.59 3.93
N GLU A 501 -4.38 16.03 4.34
CA GLU A 501 -4.48 14.62 4.64
C GLU A 501 -4.65 13.90 3.31
N VAL A 502 -3.70 13.04 2.98
CA VAL A 502 -3.70 12.37 1.69
C VAL A 502 -4.82 11.35 1.69
N LYS A 503 -5.88 11.64 0.93
CA LYS A 503 -6.93 10.69 0.60
C LYS A 503 -6.76 10.31 -0.88
N PRO A 504 -6.01 9.26 -1.18
CA PRO A 504 -5.78 8.87 -2.57
C PRO A 504 -7.11 8.54 -3.24
N SER A 505 -7.31 9.06 -4.44
CA SER A 505 -8.53 8.80 -5.22
C SER A 505 -8.64 7.33 -5.65
N TYR A 506 -7.50 6.62 -5.71
CA TYR A 506 -7.42 5.20 -6.14
C TYR A 506 -6.20 4.52 -5.51
N GLY A 507 -6.30 3.21 -5.27
CA GLY A 507 -5.18 2.34 -4.87
C GLY A 507 -4.25 1.99 -6.04
N LEU A 508 -2.99 1.64 -5.74
CA LEU A 508 -2.12 0.97 -6.70
C LEU A 508 -2.48 -0.51 -6.77
N THR A 509 -2.44 -1.08 -7.97
CA THR A 509 -2.43 -2.53 -8.10
C THR A 509 -1.03 -3.05 -7.75
N ASP A 510 -0.92 -4.25 -7.21
CA ASP A 510 0.41 -4.82 -6.92
C ASP A 510 1.22 -5.05 -8.17
N LYS A 511 0.54 -5.28 -9.30
CA LYS A 511 1.19 -5.33 -10.59
C LYS A 511 1.89 -4.00 -10.89
N GLU A 512 1.27 -2.88 -10.52
CA GLU A 512 1.88 -1.55 -10.63
C GLU A 512 2.99 -1.37 -9.60
N ILE A 513 2.79 -1.75 -8.33
CA ILE A 513 3.84 -1.72 -7.30
C ILE A 513 5.02 -2.58 -7.74
N THR A 514 4.77 -3.83 -8.13
CA THR A 514 5.81 -4.73 -8.64
C THR A 514 6.49 -4.17 -9.88
N SER A 515 5.71 -3.62 -10.83
CA SER A 515 6.24 -2.96 -12.03
C SER A 515 7.08 -1.72 -11.68
N MET A 516 6.65 -0.91 -10.73
CA MET A 516 7.39 0.27 -10.25
C MET A 516 8.72 -0.13 -9.60
N LEU A 517 8.71 -1.17 -8.76
CA LEU A 517 9.93 -1.70 -8.15
C LEU A 517 10.87 -2.31 -9.19
N GLN A 518 10.34 -3.14 -10.10
CA GLN A 518 11.13 -3.75 -11.17
C GLN A 518 11.70 -2.69 -12.11
N ALA A 519 10.88 -1.72 -12.54
CA ALA A 519 11.31 -0.61 -13.37
C ALA A 519 12.40 0.24 -12.71
N SER A 520 12.33 0.44 -11.39
CA SER A 520 13.37 1.14 -10.61
C SER A 520 14.73 0.42 -10.71
N PHE A 521 14.76 -0.91 -10.66
CA PHE A 521 16.00 -1.68 -10.81
C PHE A 521 16.50 -1.71 -12.26
N GLU A 522 15.61 -1.94 -13.22
CA GLU A 522 15.97 -2.04 -14.64
C GLU A 522 16.48 -0.72 -15.21
N HIS A 523 15.95 0.40 -14.71
CA HIS A 523 16.27 1.74 -15.21
C HIS A 523 17.20 2.55 -14.31
N ALA A 524 17.71 2.00 -13.18
CA ALA A 524 18.50 2.73 -12.18
C ALA A 524 19.65 3.57 -12.78
N THR A 525 20.42 3.00 -13.72
CA THR A 525 21.51 3.72 -14.39
C THR A 525 20.99 4.80 -15.35
N GLY A 526 19.91 4.49 -16.08
CA GLY A 526 19.26 5.45 -16.99
C GLY A 526 18.62 6.61 -16.23
N ASP A 527 18.01 6.33 -15.08
CA ASP A 527 17.38 7.33 -14.23
C ASP A 527 18.40 8.26 -13.60
N ALA A 528 19.54 7.74 -13.12
CA ALA A 528 20.64 8.55 -12.62
C ALA A 528 21.17 9.55 -13.68
N ASN A 529 21.33 9.09 -14.91
CA ASN A 529 21.74 9.96 -16.02
C ASN A 529 20.67 11.00 -16.37
N ARG A 530 19.39 10.62 -16.37
CA ARG A 530 18.27 11.54 -16.61
C ARG A 530 18.16 12.58 -15.50
N ARG A 531 18.34 12.18 -14.24
CA ARG A 531 18.39 13.09 -13.09
C ARG A 531 19.51 14.10 -13.28
N SER A 532 20.76 13.65 -13.53
CA SER A 532 21.89 14.53 -13.77
C SER A 532 21.67 15.49 -14.94
N LEU A 533 21.03 15.03 -16.03
CA LEU A 533 20.68 15.87 -17.16
C LEU A 533 19.66 16.95 -16.78
N MET A 534 18.62 16.59 -16.04
CA MET A 534 17.60 17.56 -15.60
C MET A 534 18.16 18.57 -14.61
N GLU A 535 18.99 18.12 -13.64
CA GLU A 535 19.69 19.01 -12.69
C GLU A 535 20.59 20.01 -13.44
N ALA A 536 21.38 19.55 -14.40
CA ALA A 536 22.24 20.42 -15.22
C ALA A 536 21.42 21.43 -16.03
N ARG A 537 20.28 21.02 -16.62
CA ARG A 537 19.37 21.94 -17.35
C ARG A 537 18.73 22.97 -16.44
N VAL A 538 18.30 22.57 -15.23
CA VAL A 538 17.73 23.50 -14.25
C VAL A 538 18.75 24.53 -13.81
N GLU A 539 19.99 24.12 -13.50
CA GLU A 539 21.06 25.02 -13.09
C GLU A 539 21.48 25.97 -14.23
N SER A 540 21.64 25.47 -15.47
CA SER A 540 21.95 26.31 -16.62
C SER A 540 20.84 27.34 -16.89
N GLY A 541 19.57 26.94 -16.80
CA GLY A 541 18.41 27.84 -16.95
C GLY A 541 18.39 28.94 -15.88
N ARG A 542 18.70 28.60 -14.64
CA ARG A 542 18.81 29.55 -13.52
C ARG A 542 19.90 30.60 -13.75
N VAL A 543 21.09 30.16 -14.18
CA VAL A 543 22.24 31.07 -14.47
C VAL A 543 21.91 31.95 -15.66
N VAL A 544 21.35 31.43 -16.73
CA VAL A 544 20.93 32.20 -17.92
C VAL A 544 19.87 33.25 -17.56
N GLU A 545 18.83 32.89 -16.81
CA GLU A 545 17.77 33.82 -16.40
C GLU A 545 18.35 34.92 -15.47
N ALA A 546 19.17 34.56 -14.49
CA ALA A 546 19.77 35.50 -13.57
C ALA A 546 20.71 36.51 -14.29
N LEU A 547 21.56 36.00 -15.17
CA LEU A 547 22.48 36.86 -15.93
C LEU A 547 21.74 37.72 -16.97
N GLY A 548 20.74 37.17 -17.65
CA GLY A 548 19.88 37.91 -18.57
C GLY A 548 19.16 39.09 -17.89
N ASN A 549 18.57 38.84 -16.73
CA ASN A 549 17.94 39.90 -15.93
C ASN A 549 18.95 40.96 -15.46
N ALA A 550 20.12 40.52 -14.99
CA ALA A 550 21.19 41.42 -14.57
C ALA A 550 21.70 42.30 -15.71
N LEU A 551 21.87 41.72 -16.91
CA LEU A 551 22.27 42.49 -18.11
C LEU A 551 21.22 43.51 -18.54
N ALA A 552 19.93 43.15 -18.46
CA ALA A 552 18.83 44.06 -18.78
C ALA A 552 18.74 45.23 -17.80
N GLU A 553 19.01 45.00 -16.50
CA GLU A 553 18.94 46.03 -15.44
C GLU A 553 20.15 46.96 -15.42
N ASP A 554 21.34 46.40 -15.41
CA ASP A 554 22.60 47.13 -15.08
C ASP A 554 23.64 47.10 -16.23
N GLY A 555 23.44 46.25 -17.26
CA GLY A 555 24.43 46.03 -18.31
C GLY A 555 24.85 47.32 -19.02
N ALA A 556 23.92 48.13 -19.46
CA ALA A 556 24.19 49.37 -20.17
C ALA A 556 24.93 50.43 -19.31
N ALA A 557 24.84 50.35 -17.99
CA ALA A 557 25.47 51.27 -17.06
C ALA A 557 26.87 50.83 -16.62
N LEU A 558 27.15 49.52 -16.67
CA LEU A 558 28.37 48.95 -16.08
C LEU A 558 29.33 48.31 -17.07
N LEU A 559 28.86 47.97 -18.29
CA LEU A 559 29.64 47.24 -19.30
C LEU A 559 29.73 48.02 -20.61
N THR A 560 30.76 47.70 -21.42
CA THR A 560 30.83 48.18 -22.82
C THR A 560 29.87 47.37 -23.70
N GLU A 561 29.50 47.92 -24.85
CA GLU A 561 28.62 47.23 -25.81
C GLU A 561 29.22 45.89 -26.31
N SER A 562 30.55 45.84 -26.44
CA SER A 562 31.30 44.61 -26.74
C SER A 562 31.16 43.54 -25.69
N ASP A 563 31.23 43.92 -24.39
CA ASP A 563 31.13 42.97 -23.27
C ASP A 563 29.67 42.43 -23.14
N ILE A 564 28.69 43.30 -23.35
CA ILE A 564 27.29 42.90 -23.36
C ILE A 564 27.04 41.88 -24.49
N GLN A 565 27.56 42.14 -25.72
CA GLN A 565 27.43 41.23 -26.85
C GLN A 565 28.12 39.88 -26.57
N ALA A 566 29.30 39.89 -25.94
CA ALA A 566 30.05 38.68 -25.58
C ALA A 566 29.26 37.81 -24.57
N LEU A 567 28.70 38.43 -23.53
CA LEU A 567 27.87 37.72 -22.55
C LEU A 567 26.56 37.19 -23.16
N GLN A 568 25.93 37.96 -24.04
CA GLN A 568 24.73 37.49 -24.76
C GLN A 568 25.02 36.28 -25.65
N GLN A 569 26.16 36.29 -26.36
CA GLN A 569 26.62 35.14 -27.15
C GLN A 569 26.89 33.92 -26.30
N ALA A 570 27.48 34.10 -25.12
CA ALA A 570 27.72 33.00 -24.18
C ALA A 570 26.42 32.44 -23.60
N ILE A 571 25.42 33.29 -23.35
CA ILE A 571 24.06 32.86 -22.96
C ILE A 571 23.40 32.02 -24.09
N GLU A 572 23.48 32.48 -25.32
CA GLU A 572 22.91 31.75 -26.49
C GLU A 572 23.60 30.40 -26.71
N GLU A 573 24.94 30.36 -26.52
CA GLU A 573 25.71 29.12 -26.64
C GLU A 573 25.31 28.10 -25.58
N LEU A 574 25.23 28.54 -24.30
CA LEU A 574 24.75 27.66 -23.22
C LEU A 574 23.32 27.20 -23.48
N GLY A 575 22.45 28.08 -24.01
CA GLY A 575 21.09 27.72 -24.39
C GLY A 575 21.05 26.57 -25.41
N ARG A 576 21.90 26.62 -26.45
CA ARG A 576 22.03 25.55 -27.44
C ARG A 576 22.56 24.24 -26.86
N VAL A 577 23.60 24.34 -26.01
CA VAL A 577 24.17 23.17 -25.34
C VAL A 577 23.14 22.51 -24.41
N SER A 578 22.30 23.31 -23.72
CA SER A 578 21.26 22.83 -22.81
C SER A 578 20.11 22.05 -23.48
N GLU A 579 19.93 22.21 -24.79
CA GLU A 579 19.01 21.38 -25.59
C GLU A 579 19.55 19.95 -25.82
N GLY A 580 20.86 19.74 -25.68
CA GLY A 580 21.52 18.45 -25.82
C GLY A 580 21.23 17.48 -24.67
N GLU A 581 21.67 16.21 -24.83
CA GLU A 581 21.48 15.14 -23.84
C GLU A 581 22.74 14.87 -22.97
N ASP A 582 23.80 15.65 -23.15
CA ASP A 582 25.05 15.50 -22.39
C ASP A 582 25.10 16.46 -21.20
N HIS A 583 24.80 15.92 -20.02
CA HIS A 583 24.80 16.71 -18.76
C HIS A 583 26.17 17.29 -18.40
N LEU A 584 27.28 16.62 -18.80
CA LEU A 584 28.63 17.12 -18.53
C LEU A 584 28.94 18.36 -19.38
N ALA A 585 28.56 18.32 -20.66
CA ALA A 585 28.71 19.48 -21.57
C ALA A 585 27.86 20.67 -21.10
N ILE A 586 26.66 20.44 -20.58
CA ILE A 586 25.80 21.49 -20.01
C ILE A 586 26.42 22.08 -18.75
N SER A 587 26.94 21.26 -17.85
CA SER A 587 27.61 21.72 -16.62
C SER A 587 28.87 22.52 -16.91
N GLU A 588 29.70 22.06 -17.86
CA GLU A 588 30.91 22.79 -18.31
C GLU A 588 30.52 24.14 -18.94
N GLY A 589 29.49 24.16 -19.79
CA GLY A 589 28.97 25.41 -20.36
C GLY A 589 28.47 26.39 -19.31
N THR A 590 27.81 25.88 -18.27
CA THR A 590 27.32 26.69 -17.14
C THR A 590 28.50 27.31 -16.36
N GLU A 591 29.56 26.54 -16.09
CA GLU A 591 30.77 27.05 -15.44
C GLU A 591 31.49 28.10 -16.32
N LEU A 592 31.57 27.88 -17.63
CA LEU A 592 32.16 28.84 -18.56
C LEU A 592 31.40 30.16 -18.56
N LEU A 593 30.08 30.14 -18.58
CA LEU A 593 29.23 31.32 -18.48
C LEU A 593 29.44 32.04 -17.14
N GLY A 594 29.53 31.29 -16.04
CA GLY A 594 29.80 31.80 -14.70
C GLY A 594 31.12 32.58 -14.68
N ARG A 595 32.20 31.98 -15.20
CA ARG A 595 33.52 32.66 -15.30
C ARG A 595 33.49 33.90 -16.19
N ALA A 596 32.80 33.83 -17.33
CA ALA A 596 32.67 34.97 -18.23
C ALA A 596 31.90 36.14 -17.60
N SER A 597 31.02 35.87 -16.64
CA SER A 597 30.21 36.88 -15.95
C SER A 597 30.84 37.42 -14.64
N GLU A 598 31.95 36.87 -14.16
CA GLU A 598 32.57 37.26 -12.88
C GLU A 598 32.89 38.77 -12.80
N GLU A 599 33.45 39.35 -13.87
CA GLU A 599 33.79 40.79 -13.90
C GLU A 599 32.50 41.63 -13.79
N PHE A 600 31.48 41.28 -14.51
CA PHE A 600 30.18 41.96 -14.41
C PHE A 600 29.54 41.84 -13.02
N ALA A 601 29.60 40.67 -12.42
CA ALA A 601 29.11 40.46 -11.05
C ALA A 601 29.86 41.34 -10.02
N SER A 602 31.17 41.46 -10.18
CA SER A 602 32.01 42.33 -9.34
C SER A 602 31.62 43.81 -9.52
N LEU A 603 31.45 44.28 -10.75
CA LEU A 603 31.02 45.66 -11.03
C LEU A 603 29.63 45.97 -10.44
N ARG A 604 28.68 45.02 -10.54
CA ARG A 604 27.34 45.15 -9.93
C ARG A 604 27.45 45.26 -8.40
N MET A 605 28.26 44.41 -7.78
CA MET A 605 28.45 44.44 -6.34
C MET A 605 29.08 45.78 -5.88
N ASP A 606 30.10 46.28 -6.58
CA ASP A 606 30.70 47.58 -6.31
C ASP A 606 29.70 48.74 -6.48
N ALA A 607 28.89 48.71 -7.52
CA ALA A 607 27.84 49.70 -7.75
C ALA A 607 26.76 49.67 -6.64
N ALA A 608 26.35 48.48 -6.22
CA ALA A 608 25.37 48.30 -5.12
C ALA A 608 25.96 48.83 -3.78
N VAL A 609 27.21 48.52 -3.48
CA VAL A 609 27.92 49.02 -2.29
C VAL A 609 28.03 50.56 -2.33
N ARG A 610 28.42 51.15 -3.48
CA ARG A 610 28.46 52.61 -3.63
C ARG A 610 27.11 53.27 -3.46
N LYS A 611 26.04 52.69 -3.99
CA LYS A 611 24.67 53.15 -3.85
C LYS A 611 24.17 53.08 -2.39
N ALA A 612 24.52 52.01 -1.68
CA ALA A 612 24.16 51.81 -0.27
C ALA A 612 24.94 52.78 0.66
N LEU A 613 26.14 53.18 0.28
CA LEU A 613 27.01 54.12 1.01
C LEU A 613 26.73 55.59 0.63
N ALA A 614 26.16 55.85 -0.56
CA ALA A 614 25.80 57.19 -1.02
C ALA A 614 24.63 57.73 -0.19
N GLY A 615 24.93 58.43 0.88
CA GLY A 615 23.98 59.00 1.83
C GLY A 615 24.25 58.73 3.31
N ARG A 616 25.30 57.92 3.62
CA ARG A 616 25.80 57.78 4.98
C ARG A 616 27.12 58.55 5.11
N ASN A 617 27.16 59.61 5.94
CA ASN A 617 28.39 60.22 6.38
C ASN A 617 29.20 59.15 7.14
N ILE A 618 30.40 58.78 6.61
CA ILE A 618 31.37 57.92 7.30
C ILE A 618 32.06 58.76 8.35
N ALA A 619 31.33 59.25 9.33
CA ALA A 619 31.89 59.91 10.49
C ALA A 619 30.83 59.84 11.62
N GLU A 620 30.65 58.65 12.20
CA GLU A 620 30.30 58.39 13.60
C GLU A 620 30.64 56.93 13.92
#